data_1b40c728f99048a58e912b21d2f14b37
#
_entry.id   1b40c728f99048a58e912b21d2f14b37
#
_cell.length_a   1.000
_cell.length_b   1.000
_cell.length_c   1.000
_cell.angle_alpha   90.00
_cell.angle_beta   90.00
_cell.angle_gamma   90.00
#
_symmetry.space_group_name_H-M   'P 1'
#
loop_
_entity.id
_entity.type
_entity.pdbx_description
1 polymer ?
#
loop_
_entity_poly.entity_id
_entity_poly.type
_entity_poly.pdbx_seq_one_letter_code
_entity_poly.pdbx_strand_id
1 'polypeptide(L)'
;MKIVLLTACLTLVAAEAQAVSRYDPTRMSCGKVQATIAREGAVILRYRSARVPGLALYDRYVRSQQFCDIGEVRARASVPSTDTNSCTVYKCKRVEIDRRFRRRLLPD
;
A
#
# COMPACT_ATOMS: atom_id res chain seq x y z
N MET A 1 8.72 -36.19 35.83
CA MET A 1 7.74 -35.42 36.49
C MET A 1 7.78 -33.94 36.35
N LYS A 2 8.86 -33.41 36.10
CA LYS A 2 9.03 -31.96 36.12
C LYS A 2 9.34 -31.36 34.80
N ILE A 3 9.04 -32.08 33.78
CA ILE A 3 9.45 -31.74 32.45
C ILE A 3 8.40 -30.94 31.72
N VAL A 4 7.25 -30.85 32.35
CA VAL A 4 6.08 -30.30 31.67
C VAL A 4 6.13 -28.79 31.52
N LEU A 5 6.99 -28.15 32.26
CA LEU A 5 7.00 -26.71 32.33
C LEU A 5 7.71 -26.02 31.18
N LEU A 6 8.41 -26.77 30.39
CA LEU A 6 9.20 -26.20 29.33
C LEU A 6 8.48 -26.02 28.02
N THR A 7 7.31 -26.58 27.93
CA THR A 7 6.58 -26.54 26.69
C THR A 7 5.73 -25.28 26.52
N ALA A 8 5.54 -24.55 27.58
CA ALA A 8 4.65 -23.39 27.53
C ALA A 8 5.27 -22.13 26.93
N CYS A 9 6.58 -22.10 26.84
CA CYS A 9 7.24 -20.87 26.40
C CYS A 9 7.47 -20.77 24.91
N LEU A 10 7.15 -21.80 24.19
CA LEU A 10 7.45 -21.82 22.77
C LEU A 10 6.34 -21.33 21.87
N THR A 11 5.22 -20.98 22.47
CA THR A 11 4.04 -20.71 21.69
C THR A 11 3.81 -19.23 21.39
N LEU A 12 4.75 -18.40 21.73
CA LEU A 12 4.38 -17.02 21.83
C LEU A 12 4.95 -16.10 20.85
N VAL A 13 5.70 -16.61 19.92
CA VAL A 13 6.29 -15.69 18.98
C VAL A 13 5.76 -15.95 17.59
N ALA A 14 4.49 -16.06 17.49
CA ALA A 14 3.90 -15.73 16.22
C ALA A 14 4.08 -14.22 16.09
N ALA A 15 5.28 -13.82 15.80
CA ALA A 15 5.53 -12.48 15.42
C ALA A 15 4.53 -12.16 14.35
N GLU A 16 3.67 -11.28 14.67
CA GLU A 16 2.72 -10.75 13.73
C GLU A 16 3.50 -10.12 12.61
N ALA A 17 3.89 -10.92 11.66
CA ALA A 17 4.18 -10.40 10.36
C ALA A 17 2.90 -9.73 9.95
N GLN A 18 2.83 -8.43 10.09
CA GLN A 18 1.68 -7.68 9.66
C GLN A 18 1.56 -7.82 8.16
N ALA A 19 0.82 -8.83 7.78
CA ALA A 19 0.47 -9.00 6.40
C ALA A 19 -0.40 -7.80 6.03
N VAL A 20 0.08 -7.00 5.10
CA VAL A 20 -0.72 -5.91 4.55
C VAL A 20 -1.94 -6.53 3.89
N SER A 21 -3.12 -6.09 4.27
CA SER A 21 -4.36 -6.63 3.75
C SER A 21 -4.51 -6.31 2.27
N ARG A 22 -5.09 -7.25 1.54
CA ARG A 22 -5.30 -7.14 0.10
C ARG A 22 -6.80 -7.05 -0.20
N TYR A 23 -7.14 -6.16 -1.10
CA TYR A 23 -8.52 -5.92 -1.50
C TYR A 23 -8.63 -5.77 -3.01
N ASP A 24 -9.80 -6.07 -3.53
CA ASP A 24 -10.12 -5.83 -4.93
C ASP A 24 -11.02 -4.58 -5.01
N PRO A 25 -10.49 -3.44 -5.47
CA PRO A 25 -11.26 -2.21 -5.51
C PRO A 25 -12.42 -2.26 -6.50
N THR A 26 -12.37 -3.14 -7.48
CA THR A 26 -13.45 -3.28 -8.46
C THR A 26 -14.72 -3.88 -7.86
N ARG A 27 -14.64 -4.41 -6.66
CA ARG A 27 -15.79 -4.94 -5.91
C ARG A 27 -16.25 -4.01 -4.81
N MET A 28 -15.65 -2.85 -4.69
CA MET A 28 -15.91 -1.90 -3.62
C MET A 28 -16.28 -0.55 -4.22
N SER A 29 -17.11 0.21 -3.51
CA SER A 29 -17.33 1.61 -3.88
C SER A 29 -16.06 2.42 -3.63
N CYS A 30 -15.89 3.53 -4.34
CA CYS A 30 -14.74 4.40 -4.14
C CYS A 30 -14.66 4.88 -2.69
N GLY A 31 -15.78 5.25 -2.09
CA GLY A 31 -15.82 5.66 -0.69
C GLY A 31 -15.34 4.56 0.25
N LYS A 32 -15.70 3.30 -0.04
CA LYS A 32 -15.26 2.17 0.77
C LYS A 32 -13.78 1.89 0.60
N VAL A 33 -13.27 2.02 -0.62
CA VAL A 33 -11.82 1.89 -0.89
C VAL A 33 -11.05 2.90 -0.05
N GLN A 34 -11.47 4.16 -0.12
CA GLN A 34 -10.81 5.24 0.61
C GLN A 34 -10.92 5.06 2.12
N ALA A 35 -12.08 4.64 2.61
CA ALA A 35 -12.28 4.40 4.03
C ALA A 35 -11.43 3.23 4.54
N THR A 36 -11.27 2.20 3.74
CA THR A 36 -10.44 1.05 4.09
C THR A 36 -8.97 1.45 4.21
N ILE A 37 -8.48 2.25 3.27
CA ILE A 37 -7.11 2.77 3.34
C ILE A 37 -6.93 3.66 4.56
N ALA A 38 -7.91 4.51 4.85
CA ALA A 38 -7.87 5.40 6.02
C ALA A 38 -7.84 4.61 7.32
N ARG A 39 -8.60 3.53 7.39
CA ARG A 39 -8.67 2.70 8.59
C ARG A 39 -7.40 1.89 8.82
N GLU A 40 -6.86 1.29 7.77
CA GLU A 40 -5.72 0.39 7.89
C GLU A 40 -4.37 1.08 7.70
N GLY A 41 -4.35 2.28 7.13
CA GLY A 41 -3.13 3.04 6.92
C GLY A 41 -2.43 2.71 5.62
N ALA A 42 -2.31 1.44 5.30
CA ALA A 42 -1.73 0.96 4.05
C ALA A 42 -2.41 -0.35 3.65
N VAL A 43 -2.74 -0.47 2.38
CA VAL A 43 -3.36 -1.69 1.85
C VAL A 43 -2.81 -1.98 0.46
N ILE A 44 -2.89 -3.23 0.04
CA ILE A 44 -2.61 -3.62 -1.34
C ILE A 44 -3.94 -3.73 -2.05
N LEU A 45 -4.07 -3.02 -3.17
CA LEU A 45 -5.21 -3.15 -4.06
C LEU A 45 -4.78 -3.93 -5.29
N ARG A 46 -5.53 -4.98 -5.59
CA ARG A 46 -5.27 -5.87 -6.72
C ARG A 46 -6.50 -5.96 -7.59
N TYR A 47 -6.33 -5.76 -8.88
CA TYR A 47 -7.43 -5.84 -9.84
C TYR A 47 -6.89 -6.21 -11.22
N ARG A 48 -7.78 -6.65 -12.11
CA ARG A 48 -7.40 -7.00 -13.46
C ARG A 48 -7.33 -5.76 -14.34
N SER A 49 -6.31 -5.70 -15.19
CA SER A 49 -6.17 -4.63 -16.16
C SER A 49 -7.32 -4.66 -17.16
N ALA A 50 -7.91 -3.50 -17.44
CA ALA A 50 -8.92 -3.38 -18.48
C ALA A 50 -8.29 -3.36 -19.87
N ARG A 51 -7.01 -3.03 -19.98
CA ARG A 51 -6.32 -2.89 -21.26
C ARG A 51 -5.66 -4.18 -21.74
N VAL A 52 -5.13 -4.96 -20.81
CA VAL A 52 -4.39 -6.17 -21.12
C VAL A 52 -5.08 -7.35 -20.47
N PRO A 53 -5.77 -8.20 -21.24
CA PRO A 53 -6.46 -9.36 -20.67
C PRO A 53 -5.49 -10.28 -19.94
N GLY A 54 -5.90 -10.72 -18.75
CA GLY A 54 -5.09 -11.64 -17.94
C GLY A 54 -4.02 -10.99 -17.09
N LEU A 55 -3.79 -9.69 -17.24
CA LEU A 55 -2.80 -8.99 -16.42
C LEU A 55 -3.42 -8.52 -15.11
N ALA A 56 -2.87 -8.96 -14.00
CA ALA A 56 -3.24 -8.47 -12.68
C ALA A 56 -2.35 -7.29 -12.32
N LEU A 57 -2.98 -6.18 -11.95
CA LEU A 57 -2.29 -4.99 -11.44
C LEU A 57 -2.42 -4.99 -9.93
N TYR A 58 -1.34 -4.67 -9.24
CA TYR A 58 -1.39 -4.49 -7.79
C TYR A 58 -0.36 -3.46 -7.35
N ASP A 59 -0.69 -2.75 -6.30
CA ASP A 59 0.22 -1.78 -5.71
C ASP A 59 -0.20 -1.53 -4.27
N ARG A 60 0.69 -0.93 -3.51
CA ARG A 60 0.45 -0.57 -2.12
C ARG A 60 -0.01 0.88 -2.07
N TYR A 61 -1.15 1.10 -1.44
CA TYR A 61 -1.75 2.42 -1.30
C TYR A 61 -1.75 2.83 0.16
N VAL A 62 -1.57 4.12 0.41
CA VAL A 62 -1.33 4.63 1.75
C VAL A 62 -2.27 5.78 2.11
N ARG A 63 -2.49 5.93 3.40
CA ARG A 63 -3.30 7.02 3.95
C ARG A 63 -2.55 8.35 3.96
N SER A 64 -1.26 8.31 4.26
CA SER A 64 -0.49 9.53 4.47
C SER A 64 1.00 9.30 4.20
N GLN A 65 1.75 10.40 4.18
CA GLN A 65 3.19 10.39 3.92
C GLN A 65 3.97 9.53 4.92
N GLN A 66 3.49 9.42 6.14
CA GLN A 66 4.21 8.65 7.17
C GLN A 66 4.28 7.16 6.86
N PHE A 67 3.45 6.66 5.95
CA PHE A 67 3.49 5.26 5.51
C PHE A 67 4.44 5.05 4.33
N CYS A 68 5.11 6.10 3.87
CA CYS A 68 6.13 6.02 2.84
C CYS A 68 7.50 5.91 3.45
N ASP A 69 8.42 5.26 2.74
CA ASP A 69 9.81 5.13 3.18
C ASP A 69 10.58 6.43 2.94
N ILE A 70 11.76 6.50 3.52
CA ILE A 70 12.66 7.61 3.28
C ILE A 70 13.01 7.65 1.78
N GLY A 71 12.91 8.82 1.20
CA GLY A 71 13.15 8.99 -0.23
C GLY A 71 11.91 8.79 -1.10
N GLU A 72 10.77 8.53 -0.46
CA GLU A 72 9.50 8.41 -1.16
C GLU A 72 8.57 9.57 -0.79
N VAL A 73 7.70 9.92 -1.71
CA VAL A 73 6.64 10.91 -1.49
C VAL A 73 5.30 10.31 -1.82
N ARG A 74 4.28 10.77 -1.12
CA ARG A 74 2.90 10.40 -1.39
C ARG A 74 2.48 11.02 -2.72
N ALA A 75 2.04 10.19 -3.65
CA ALA A 75 1.61 10.62 -4.97
C ALA A 75 0.18 10.18 -5.24
N ARG A 76 -0.56 11.04 -5.91
CA ARG A 76 -1.93 10.76 -6.29
C ARG A 76 -1.97 9.67 -7.35
N ALA A 77 -2.91 8.75 -7.20
CA ALA A 77 -3.15 7.69 -8.16
C ALA A 77 -4.65 7.45 -8.27
N SER A 78 -5.06 6.60 -9.19
CA SER A 78 -6.46 6.23 -9.30
C SER A 78 -6.58 4.73 -9.56
N VAL A 79 -7.66 4.16 -9.04
CA VAL A 79 -8.00 2.75 -9.26
C VAL A 79 -9.46 2.66 -9.66
N PRO A 80 -9.85 1.61 -10.40
CA PRO A 80 -11.27 1.40 -10.70
C PRO A 80 -12.01 0.91 -9.45
N SER A 81 -13.25 1.32 -9.34
CA SER A 81 -14.15 0.87 -8.28
C SER A 81 -15.50 0.51 -8.91
N THR A 82 -16.47 0.10 -8.09
CA THR A 82 -17.79 -0.25 -8.62
C THR A 82 -18.54 0.94 -9.21
N ASP A 83 -18.28 2.13 -8.68
CA ASP A 83 -19.01 3.33 -9.04
C ASP A 83 -18.23 4.36 -9.85
N THR A 84 -16.94 4.13 -10.04
CA THR A 84 -16.12 5.00 -10.89
C THR A 84 -14.89 4.26 -11.40
N ASN A 85 -14.44 4.62 -12.58
CA ASN A 85 -13.20 4.08 -13.14
C ASN A 85 -11.97 4.80 -12.61
N SER A 86 -12.15 5.86 -11.84
CA SER A 86 -11.05 6.71 -11.39
C SER A 86 -11.26 7.12 -9.94
N CYS A 87 -11.17 6.14 -9.05
CA CYS A 87 -11.22 6.39 -7.61
C CYS A 87 -9.86 6.92 -7.14
N THR A 88 -9.87 8.11 -6.56
CA THR A 88 -8.63 8.77 -6.11
C THR A 88 -8.07 8.09 -4.88
N VAL A 89 -6.82 7.70 -4.95
CA VAL A 89 -6.04 7.10 -3.87
C VAL A 89 -4.64 7.67 -3.90
N TYR A 90 -3.80 7.27 -2.95
CA TYR A 90 -2.42 7.72 -2.86
C TYR A 90 -1.48 6.56 -2.68
N LYS A 91 -0.34 6.64 -3.31
CA LYS A 91 0.72 5.64 -3.16
C LYS A 91 2.05 6.33 -2.95
N CYS A 92 3.05 5.58 -2.55
CA CYS A 92 4.39 6.11 -2.35
C CYS A 92 5.17 6.00 -3.65
N LYS A 93 5.78 7.09 -4.06
CA LYS A 93 6.58 7.16 -5.26
C LYS A 93 7.98 7.60 -4.88
N ARG A 94 8.97 6.88 -5.36
CA ARG A 94 10.36 7.27 -5.12
C ARG A 94 10.66 8.57 -5.82
N VAL A 95 11.27 9.48 -5.10
CA VAL A 95 11.71 10.75 -5.69
C VAL A 95 12.97 10.48 -6.48
N GLU A 96 12.85 10.54 -7.79
CA GLU A 96 14.04 10.56 -8.63
C GLU A 96 14.51 11.99 -8.74
N ILE A 97 15.69 12.24 -8.19
CA ILE A 97 16.33 13.53 -8.36
C ILE A 97 16.90 13.57 -9.76
N ASP A 98 16.11 14.07 -10.69
CA ASP A 98 16.53 14.31 -12.05
C ASP A 98 17.62 15.37 -12.06
N ARG A 99 18.50 15.30 -13.06
CA ARG A 99 19.55 16.31 -13.28
C ARG A 99 19.00 17.73 -13.34
N ARG A 100 17.80 17.90 -13.85
CA ARG A 100 17.12 19.21 -13.88
C ARG A 100 16.78 19.72 -12.49
N PHE A 101 16.38 18.81 -11.61
CA PHE A 101 16.06 19.15 -10.24
C PHE A 101 17.32 19.52 -9.45
N ARG A 102 18.43 18.81 -9.71
CA ARG A 102 19.72 19.15 -9.11
C ARG A 102 20.20 20.53 -9.51
N ARG A 103 20.01 20.91 -10.76
CA ARG A 103 20.40 22.23 -11.22
C ARG A 103 19.63 23.36 -10.57
N ARG A 104 18.39 23.10 -10.19
CA ARG A 104 17.56 24.11 -9.50
C ARG A 104 17.88 24.23 -8.04
N LEU A 105 18.33 23.16 -7.42
CA LEU A 105 18.59 23.13 -5.98
C LEU A 105 20.03 23.48 -5.63
N LEU A 106 20.96 23.32 -6.55
CA LEU A 106 22.36 23.61 -6.31
C LEU A 106 22.71 24.91 -7.02
N PRO A 107 22.89 26.01 -6.28
CA PRO A 107 23.50 27.17 -6.88
C PRO A 107 24.93 26.84 -7.23
N ASP A 108 25.34 27.25 -8.36
CA ASP A 108 26.72 27.07 -8.82
C ASP A 108 27.72 27.71 -7.84
#